data_9d21cda6dde218860d461fd67ae0885c
#
_entry.id   9d21cda6dde218860d461fd67ae0885c
#
_cell.length_a   1.000
_cell.length_b   1.000
_cell.length_c   1.000
_cell.angle_alpha   90.00
_cell.angle_beta   90.00
_cell.angle_gamma   90.00
#
_symmetry.space_group_name_H-M   'P 1'
#
loop_
_entity.id
_entity.type
_entity.pdbx_description
1 polymer ?
#
loop_
_entity_poly.entity_id
_entity_poly.type
_entity_poly.pdbx_seq_one_letter_code
_entity_poly.pdbx_strand_id
1 'polypeptide(L)'
;EVLVASDVNNPLTGPTGASHVFGPQKGATEEMVAQLDKNLAHYAAIIKKEVGIDVEMMPGAGAAGGLGAGLLAFTKAQLRPGIDIVVEVNQLEEKIKAADYVFTGEGGMDFQTKFGKAPYGVSRLAKKYQKPVFACAGYIGKDVDVLYEEGMTAIFGILAKAEPLEAALKNGPVNLERTVENIARTLQLVPCD
;
A
#
# COMPACT_ATOMS: atom_id res chain seq x y z
N GLU A 1 9.48 14.39 -16.40
CA GLU A 1 8.57 13.31 -16.09
C GLU A 1 8.09 13.46 -14.64
N VAL A 2 6.78 13.34 -14.40
CA VAL A 2 6.17 13.45 -13.07
C VAL A 2 5.52 12.10 -12.74
N LEU A 3 6.00 11.45 -11.68
CA LEU A 3 5.39 10.25 -11.10
C LEU A 3 4.66 10.63 -9.82
N VAL A 4 3.44 10.17 -9.69
CA VAL A 4 2.59 10.43 -8.52
C VAL A 4 2.23 9.12 -7.85
N ALA A 5 2.65 8.96 -6.60
CA ALA A 5 2.26 7.84 -5.77
C ALA A 5 0.77 7.97 -5.40
N SER A 6 -0.04 7.02 -5.85
CA SER A 6 -1.48 6.98 -5.51
C SER A 6 -1.93 5.53 -5.37
N ASP A 7 -2.44 5.19 -4.20
CA ASP A 7 -2.94 3.85 -3.89
C ASP A 7 -4.47 3.75 -4.07
N VAL A 8 -5.10 4.80 -4.63
CA VAL A 8 -6.53 4.82 -4.93
C VAL A 8 -6.76 4.88 -6.43
N ASN A 9 -7.74 4.12 -6.93
CA ASN A 9 -8.12 4.05 -8.33
C ASN A 9 -9.47 4.73 -8.62
N ASN A 10 -10.00 5.46 -7.64
CA ASN A 10 -11.30 6.12 -7.78
C ASN A 10 -11.29 7.12 -8.92
N PRO A 11 -12.33 7.12 -9.81
CA PRO A 11 -12.50 8.15 -10.80
C PRO A 11 -12.82 9.49 -10.14
N LEU A 12 -12.85 10.55 -10.92
CA LEU A 12 -13.12 11.88 -10.40
C LEU A 12 -14.55 12.02 -9.87
N THR A 13 -15.52 11.51 -10.61
CA THR A 13 -16.96 11.67 -10.35
C THR A 13 -17.71 10.34 -10.30
N GLY A 14 -19.00 10.41 -9.96
CA GLY A 14 -19.90 9.27 -9.90
C GLY A 14 -19.90 8.53 -8.57
N PRO A 15 -20.63 7.39 -8.47
CA PRO A 15 -20.84 6.68 -7.21
C PRO A 15 -19.56 6.21 -6.52
N THR A 16 -18.49 5.95 -7.28
CA THR A 16 -17.16 5.59 -6.79
C THR A 16 -16.15 6.72 -6.90
N GLY A 17 -16.62 7.92 -7.23
CA GLY A 17 -15.82 9.13 -7.39
C GLY A 17 -15.38 9.77 -6.07
N ALA A 18 -14.55 10.81 -6.20
CA ALA A 18 -13.94 11.50 -5.06
C ALA A 18 -14.95 11.95 -4.00
N SER A 19 -16.02 12.62 -4.42
CA SER A 19 -16.98 13.21 -3.50
C SER A 19 -17.79 12.17 -2.74
N HIS A 20 -18.25 11.12 -3.43
CA HIS A 20 -19.07 10.07 -2.85
C HIS A 20 -18.27 9.17 -1.87
N VAL A 21 -17.04 8.83 -2.22
CA VAL A 21 -16.23 7.91 -1.41
C VAL A 21 -15.54 8.63 -0.26
N PHE A 22 -14.99 9.81 -0.47
CA PHE A 22 -14.15 10.48 0.52
C PHE A 22 -14.82 11.68 1.21
N GLY A 23 -15.92 12.18 0.68
CA GLY A 23 -16.66 13.33 1.23
C GLY A 23 -17.25 13.05 2.62
N PRO A 24 -18.01 11.97 2.83
CA PRO A 24 -18.70 11.72 4.09
C PRO A 24 -17.75 11.65 5.31
N GLN A 25 -16.62 10.98 5.20
CA GLN A 25 -15.64 10.88 6.28
C GLN A 25 -14.96 12.23 6.62
N LYS A 26 -15.11 13.22 5.74
CA LYS A 26 -14.61 14.60 5.94
C LYS A 26 -15.74 15.57 6.33
N GLY A 27 -16.91 15.04 6.66
CA GLY A 27 -18.05 15.83 7.16
C GLY A 27 -19.00 16.35 6.09
N ALA A 28 -18.90 15.92 4.83
CA ALA A 28 -19.85 16.33 3.81
C ALA A 28 -21.20 15.63 4.01
N THR A 29 -22.31 16.43 3.95
CA THR A 29 -23.67 15.89 3.89
C THR A 29 -23.96 15.31 2.49
N GLU A 30 -25.05 14.56 2.34
CA GLU A 30 -25.46 14.02 1.04
C GLU A 30 -25.65 15.10 -0.01
N GLU A 31 -26.25 16.24 0.36
CA GLU A 31 -26.44 17.38 -0.53
C GLU A 31 -25.10 18.01 -0.93
N MET A 32 -24.15 18.12 0.02
CA MET A 32 -22.80 18.59 -0.24
C MET A 32 -22.06 17.64 -1.19
N VAL A 33 -22.16 16.34 -0.98
CA VAL A 33 -21.55 15.31 -1.85
C VAL A 33 -22.08 15.46 -3.27
N ALA A 34 -23.40 15.56 -3.45
CA ALA A 34 -24.02 15.72 -4.76
C ALA A 34 -23.57 17.02 -5.45
N GLN A 35 -23.44 18.12 -4.70
CA GLN A 35 -22.97 19.39 -5.24
C GLN A 35 -21.49 19.35 -5.62
N LEU A 36 -20.65 18.74 -4.77
CA LEU A 36 -19.22 18.57 -5.03
C LEU A 36 -18.97 17.70 -6.27
N ASP A 37 -19.74 16.62 -6.42
CA ASP A 37 -19.62 15.73 -7.58
C ASP A 37 -19.97 16.48 -8.89
N LYS A 38 -21.04 17.28 -8.90
CA LYS A 38 -21.38 18.15 -10.04
C LYS A 38 -20.27 19.15 -10.35
N ASN A 39 -19.65 19.76 -9.33
CA ASN A 39 -18.57 20.71 -9.50
C ASN A 39 -17.33 20.03 -10.13
N LEU A 40 -17.00 18.80 -9.69
CA LEU A 40 -15.91 18.01 -10.27
C LEU A 40 -16.22 17.57 -11.71
N ALA A 41 -17.46 17.21 -12.02
CA ALA A 41 -17.89 16.91 -13.40
C ALA A 41 -17.73 18.15 -14.30
N HIS A 42 -18.14 19.32 -13.82
CA HIS A 42 -17.92 20.56 -14.54
C HIS A 42 -16.43 20.86 -14.77
N TYR A 43 -15.60 20.67 -13.74
CA TYR A 43 -14.15 20.81 -13.83
C TYR A 43 -13.55 19.87 -14.89
N ALA A 44 -13.96 18.60 -14.91
CA ALA A 44 -13.52 17.64 -15.93
C ALA A 44 -13.92 18.06 -17.34
N ALA A 45 -15.16 18.56 -17.51
CA ALA A 45 -15.65 19.04 -18.80
C ALA A 45 -14.83 20.23 -19.33
N ILE A 46 -14.44 21.16 -18.45
CA ILE A 46 -13.58 22.29 -18.82
C ILE A 46 -12.18 21.81 -19.19
N ILE A 47 -11.58 20.88 -18.41
CA ILE A 47 -10.28 20.29 -18.75
C ILE A 47 -10.35 19.64 -20.14
N LYS A 48 -11.38 18.83 -20.39
CA LYS A 48 -11.55 18.15 -21.67
C LYS A 48 -11.65 19.16 -22.84
N LYS A 49 -12.38 20.25 -22.64
CA LYS A 49 -12.56 21.28 -23.65
C LYS A 49 -11.27 22.08 -23.92
N GLU A 50 -10.58 22.55 -22.88
CA GLU A 50 -9.47 23.49 -22.99
C GLU A 50 -8.10 22.80 -23.12
N VAL A 51 -7.93 21.60 -22.53
CA VAL A 51 -6.68 20.84 -22.51
C VAL A 51 -6.71 19.65 -23.45
N GLY A 52 -7.91 19.15 -23.81
CA GLY A 52 -8.11 18.02 -24.71
C GLY A 52 -7.95 16.64 -24.03
N ILE A 53 -7.89 16.61 -22.69
CA ILE A 53 -7.71 15.35 -21.92
C ILE A 53 -9.00 15.05 -21.15
N ASP A 54 -9.53 13.85 -21.33
CA ASP A 54 -10.71 13.38 -20.58
C ASP A 54 -10.27 12.69 -19.30
N VAL A 55 -10.31 13.42 -18.18
CA VAL A 55 -9.83 12.92 -16.88
C VAL A 55 -10.94 12.34 -16.00
N GLU A 56 -12.22 12.48 -16.40
CA GLU A 56 -13.36 12.22 -15.52
C GLU A 56 -13.38 10.80 -14.97
N MET A 57 -13.19 9.82 -15.87
CA MET A 57 -13.22 8.38 -15.52
C MET A 57 -11.84 7.77 -15.44
N MET A 58 -10.76 8.54 -15.50
CA MET A 58 -9.42 7.99 -15.36
C MET A 58 -9.20 7.44 -13.95
N PRO A 59 -8.63 6.23 -13.81
CA PRO A 59 -8.27 5.66 -12.52
C PRO A 59 -7.34 6.61 -11.74
N GLY A 60 -7.68 6.87 -10.49
CA GLY A 60 -6.91 7.76 -9.62
C GLY A 60 -7.18 9.26 -9.81
N ALA A 61 -8.00 9.67 -10.79
CA ALA A 61 -8.36 11.06 -10.96
C ALA A 61 -9.04 11.68 -9.73
N GLY A 62 -9.78 10.84 -8.96
CA GLY A 62 -10.44 11.22 -7.71
C GLY A 62 -9.50 11.32 -6.51
N ALA A 63 -8.23 10.92 -6.65
CA ALA A 63 -7.25 11.00 -5.55
C ALA A 63 -7.15 12.41 -4.99
N ALA A 64 -7.11 12.50 -3.65
CA ALA A 64 -7.05 13.78 -2.91
C ALA A 64 -8.12 14.80 -3.34
N GLY A 65 -9.35 14.30 -3.56
CA GLY A 65 -10.50 15.17 -3.88
C GLY A 65 -10.46 15.79 -5.27
N GLY A 66 -9.79 15.12 -6.23
CA GLY A 66 -9.66 15.60 -7.62
C GLY A 66 -8.30 16.21 -7.95
N LEU A 67 -7.37 16.28 -7.02
CA LEU A 67 -5.99 16.70 -7.31
C LEU A 67 -5.35 15.77 -8.36
N GLY A 68 -5.68 14.46 -8.31
CA GLY A 68 -5.25 13.48 -9.33
C GLY A 68 -5.61 13.91 -10.75
N ALA A 69 -6.82 14.35 -10.96
CA ALA A 69 -7.26 14.86 -12.28
C ALA A 69 -6.43 16.06 -12.75
N GLY A 70 -6.16 17.02 -11.85
CA GLY A 70 -5.30 18.15 -12.17
C GLY A 70 -3.88 17.75 -12.55
N LEU A 71 -3.28 16.85 -11.81
CA LEU A 71 -1.93 16.35 -12.11
C LEU A 71 -1.86 15.61 -13.44
N LEU A 72 -2.85 14.76 -13.73
CA LEU A 72 -2.97 14.07 -15.01
C LEU A 72 -3.07 15.07 -16.17
N ALA A 73 -3.95 16.09 -16.04
CA ALA A 73 -4.23 17.05 -17.10
C ALA A 73 -3.09 18.03 -17.39
N PHE A 74 -2.50 18.61 -16.34
CA PHE A 74 -1.61 19.76 -16.48
C PHE A 74 -0.12 19.40 -16.42
N THR A 75 0.24 18.26 -15.86
CA THR A 75 1.65 17.86 -15.74
C THR A 75 2.00 16.62 -16.54
N LYS A 76 1.01 15.99 -17.18
CA LYS A 76 1.14 14.68 -17.85
C LYS A 76 1.69 13.61 -16.87
N ALA A 77 1.31 13.72 -15.60
CA ALA A 77 1.75 12.80 -14.56
C ALA A 77 1.28 11.37 -14.83
N GLN A 78 2.08 10.42 -14.41
CA GLN A 78 1.70 9.01 -14.33
C GLN A 78 1.34 8.70 -12.88
N LEU A 79 0.11 8.24 -12.62
CA LEU A 79 -0.29 7.74 -11.32
C LEU A 79 0.13 6.27 -11.21
N ARG A 80 0.84 5.94 -10.14
CA ARG A 80 1.31 4.58 -9.87
C ARG A 80 1.16 4.24 -8.39
N PRO A 81 0.91 2.96 -8.04
CA PRO A 81 0.96 2.53 -6.64
C PRO A 81 2.27 2.96 -5.99
N GLY A 82 2.17 3.47 -4.75
CA GLY A 82 3.35 3.96 -4.03
C GLY A 82 4.43 2.89 -3.87
N ILE A 83 4.00 1.64 -3.63
CA ILE A 83 4.93 0.52 -3.50
C ILE A 83 5.73 0.27 -4.79
N ASP A 84 5.11 0.40 -5.97
CA ASP A 84 5.80 0.17 -7.24
C ASP A 84 6.91 1.20 -7.48
N ILE A 85 6.64 2.46 -7.12
CA ILE A 85 7.65 3.53 -7.20
C ILE A 85 8.81 3.26 -6.24
N VAL A 86 8.51 2.84 -5.00
CA VAL A 86 9.53 2.52 -4.00
C VAL A 86 10.38 1.33 -4.44
N VAL A 87 9.76 0.29 -5.00
CA VAL A 87 10.45 -0.89 -5.56
C VAL A 87 11.44 -0.48 -6.64
N GLU A 88 10.99 0.37 -7.57
CA GLU A 88 11.82 0.82 -8.69
C GLU A 88 12.99 1.71 -8.25
N VAL A 89 12.71 2.76 -7.47
CA VAL A 89 13.72 3.72 -7.00
C VAL A 89 14.81 3.03 -6.16
N ASN A 90 14.43 2.03 -5.37
CA ASN A 90 15.37 1.28 -4.54
C ASN A 90 16.01 0.08 -5.26
N GLN A 91 15.68 -0.16 -6.53
CA GLN A 91 16.13 -1.34 -7.27
C GLN A 91 15.88 -2.64 -6.48
N LEU A 92 14.71 -2.72 -5.82
CA LEU A 92 14.40 -3.80 -4.89
C LEU A 92 14.32 -5.14 -5.62
N GLU A 93 13.90 -5.16 -6.88
CA GLU A 93 13.84 -6.36 -7.69
C GLU A 93 15.21 -7.04 -7.83
N GLU A 94 16.26 -6.28 -8.13
CA GLU A 94 17.62 -6.83 -8.26
C GLU A 94 18.18 -7.29 -6.90
N LYS A 95 17.86 -6.57 -5.84
CA LYS A 95 18.25 -6.97 -4.48
C LYS A 95 17.58 -8.28 -4.06
N ILE A 96 16.29 -8.43 -4.36
CA ILE A 96 15.55 -9.67 -4.07
C ILE A 96 16.09 -10.84 -4.88
N LYS A 97 16.40 -10.66 -6.16
CA LYS A 97 17.02 -11.72 -6.98
C LYS A 97 18.31 -12.24 -6.36
N ALA A 98 19.13 -11.35 -5.84
CA ALA A 98 20.44 -11.68 -5.25
C ALA A 98 20.35 -12.19 -3.79
N ALA A 99 19.22 -12.03 -3.12
CA ALA A 99 19.05 -12.44 -1.73
C ALA A 99 18.72 -13.93 -1.61
N ASP A 100 19.16 -14.55 -0.51
CA ASP A 100 18.72 -15.89 -0.10
C ASP A 100 17.40 -15.84 0.66
N TYR A 101 17.23 -14.80 1.47
CA TYR A 101 16.05 -14.55 2.30
C TYR A 101 15.62 -13.10 2.21
N VAL A 102 14.31 -12.87 2.30
CA VAL A 102 13.73 -11.53 2.31
C VAL A 102 12.99 -11.31 3.63
N PHE A 103 13.29 -10.21 4.31
CA PHE A 103 12.60 -9.81 5.52
C PHE A 103 11.75 -8.58 5.26
N THR A 104 10.54 -8.57 5.80
CA THR A 104 9.63 -7.43 5.75
C THR A 104 8.85 -7.30 7.05
N GLY A 105 8.16 -6.21 7.25
CA GLY A 105 7.34 -6.06 8.45
C GLY A 105 6.51 -4.77 8.45
N GLU A 106 5.55 -4.74 9.35
CA GLU A 106 4.73 -3.57 9.66
C GLU A 106 4.20 -3.64 11.10
N GLY A 107 3.58 -2.54 11.57
CA GLY A 107 3.00 -2.49 12.91
C GLY A 107 1.87 -3.49 13.15
N GLY A 108 1.07 -3.78 12.14
CA GLY A 108 -0.01 -4.76 12.21
C GLY A 108 -0.33 -5.38 10.87
N MET A 109 -0.31 -6.70 10.79
CA MET A 109 -0.65 -7.49 9.60
C MET A 109 -1.97 -8.20 9.74
N ASP A 110 -2.82 -8.07 8.75
CA ASP A 110 -4.11 -8.75 8.60
C ASP A 110 -4.44 -8.94 7.11
N PHE A 111 -5.66 -9.37 6.81
CA PHE A 111 -6.12 -9.51 5.42
C PHE A 111 -6.04 -8.21 4.61
N GLN A 112 -6.06 -7.03 5.25
CA GLN A 112 -5.98 -5.74 4.56
C GLN A 112 -4.58 -5.43 4.04
N THR A 113 -3.56 -6.09 4.55
CA THR A 113 -2.17 -5.92 4.09
C THR A 113 -2.03 -6.20 2.59
N LYS A 114 -2.85 -7.10 2.02
CA LYS A 114 -2.89 -7.39 0.57
C LYS A 114 -3.37 -6.22 -0.30
N PHE A 115 -3.95 -5.18 0.27
CA PHE A 115 -4.45 -4.03 -0.48
C PHE A 115 -3.40 -2.93 -0.66
N GLY A 116 -2.17 -3.32 -1.02
CA GLY A 116 -1.14 -2.38 -1.47
C GLY A 116 -0.16 -1.92 -0.39
N LYS A 117 -0.18 -2.51 0.83
CA LYS A 117 0.82 -2.18 1.84
C LYS A 117 2.21 -2.71 1.47
N ALA A 118 3.26 -2.12 2.04
CA ALA A 118 4.65 -2.44 1.72
C ALA A 118 5.00 -3.94 1.84
N PRO A 119 4.61 -4.67 2.89
CA PRO A 119 4.91 -6.10 3.00
C PRO A 119 4.31 -6.94 1.87
N TYR A 120 3.13 -6.57 1.39
CA TYR A 120 2.48 -7.24 0.27
C TYR A 120 3.25 -7.03 -1.05
N GLY A 121 3.68 -5.79 -1.34
CA GLY A 121 4.47 -5.52 -2.52
C GLY A 121 5.80 -6.27 -2.53
N VAL A 122 6.47 -6.33 -1.38
CA VAL A 122 7.71 -7.09 -1.18
C VAL A 122 7.48 -8.59 -1.40
N SER A 123 6.44 -9.16 -0.79
CA SER A 123 6.17 -10.62 -0.89
C SER A 123 5.81 -11.04 -2.31
N ARG A 124 4.98 -10.27 -3.02
CA ARG A 124 4.67 -10.55 -4.43
C ARG A 124 5.90 -10.52 -5.32
N LEU A 125 6.78 -9.54 -5.10
CA LEU A 125 8.01 -9.45 -5.86
C LEU A 125 8.95 -10.63 -5.56
N ALA A 126 9.10 -11.00 -4.29
CA ALA A 126 9.89 -12.14 -3.87
C ALA A 126 9.34 -13.47 -4.41
N LYS A 127 8.01 -13.64 -4.42
CA LYS A 127 7.33 -14.80 -5.00
C LYS A 127 7.68 -15.00 -6.47
N LYS A 128 7.77 -13.92 -7.26
CA LYS A 128 8.19 -13.95 -8.67
C LYS A 128 9.55 -14.63 -8.85
N TYR A 129 10.45 -14.49 -7.86
CA TYR A 129 11.81 -15.05 -7.86
C TYR A 129 11.97 -16.24 -6.92
N GLN A 130 10.87 -16.80 -6.42
CA GLN A 130 10.86 -17.95 -5.51
C GLN A 130 11.74 -17.76 -4.26
N LYS A 131 11.81 -16.50 -3.78
CA LYS A 131 12.60 -16.17 -2.59
C LYS A 131 11.73 -16.26 -1.34
N PRO A 132 12.19 -16.94 -0.29
CA PRO A 132 11.46 -17.02 0.97
C PRO A 132 11.35 -15.67 1.65
N VAL A 133 10.14 -15.38 2.16
CA VAL A 133 9.81 -14.09 2.81
C VAL A 133 9.39 -14.33 4.25
N PHE A 134 10.09 -13.73 5.18
CA PHE A 134 9.78 -13.72 6.61
C PHE A 134 9.23 -12.35 7.00
N ALA A 135 7.99 -12.32 7.45
CA ALA A 135 7.34 -11.08 7.87
C ALA A 135 7.28 -11.00 9.40
N CYS A 136 7.65 -9.83 9.96
CA CYS A 136 7.54 -9.54 11.38
C CYS A 136 6.48 -8.47 11.60
N ALA A 137 5.54 -8.71 12.52
CA ALA A 137 4.46 -7.78 12.83
C ALA A 137 4.34 -7.54 14.33
N GLY A 138 4.09 -6.30 14.72
CA GLY A 138 3.72 -5.96 16.10
C GLY A 138 2.41 -6.61 16.51
N TYR A 139 1.47 -6.69 15.57
CA TYR A 139 0.15 -7.32 15.77
C TYR A 139 -0.20 -8.21 14.57
N ILE A 140 -0.68 -9.39 14.83
CA ILE A 140 -1.23 -10.30 13.82
C ILE A 140 -2.75 -10.30 13.96
N GLY A 141 -3.42 -9.80 12.95
CA GLY A 141 -4.86 -9.63 12.90
C GLY A 141 -5.58 -10.80 12.24
N LYS A 142 -6.88 -10.56 12.02
CA LYS A 142 -7.78 -11.57 11.46
C LYS A 142 -7.41 -11.90 10.00
N ASP A 143 -7.60 -13.17 9.64
CA ASP A 143 -7.46 -13.69 8.29
C ASP A 143 -6.10 -13.35 7.63
N VAL A 144 -5.03 -13.28 8.44
CA VAL A 144 -3.66 -13.01 7.96
C VAL A 144 -3.15 -14.11 7.02
N ASP A 145 -3.70 -15.31 7.11
CA ASP A 145 -3.29 -16.49 6.34
C ASP A 145 -3.40 -16.30 4.82
N VAL A 146 -4.26 -15.38 4.36
CA VAL A 146 -4.34 -15.01 2.94
C VAL A 146 -3.01 -14.50 2.38
N LEU A 147 -2.10 -14.03 3.22
CA LEU A 147 -0.81 -13.51 2.81
C LEU A 147 0.20 -14.61 2.44
N TYR A 148 0.00 -15.84 2.90
CA TYR A 148 0.83 -16.98 2.47
C TYR A 148 0.62 -17.27 0.97
N GLU A 149 -0.62 -17.17 0.50
CA GLU A 149 -0.93 -17.30 -0.91
C GLU A 149 -0.30 -16.17 -1.76
N GLU A 150 0.01 -15.04 -1.14
CA GLU A 150 0.61 -13.87 -1.77
C GLU A 150 2.15 -13.85 -1.68
N GLY A 151 2.76 -14.94 -1.21
CA GLY A 151 4.22 -15.17 -1.25
C GLY A 151 4.94 -15.00 0.08
N MET A 152 4.24 -14.78 1.18
CA MET A 152 4.87 -14.85 2.50
C MET A 152 5.14 -16.31 2.87
N THR A 153 6.37 -16.60 3.31
CA THR A 153 6.76 -17.94 3.76
C THR A 153 6.37 -18.15 5.22
N ALA A 154 6.61 -17.17 6.06
CA ALA A 154 6.21 -17.20 7.47
C ALA A 154 5.96 -15.80 8.02
N ILE A 155 5.02 -15.69 8.96
CA ILE A 155 4.63 -14.44 9.61
C ILE A 155 4.81 -14.60 11.12
N PHE A 156 5.55 -13.68 11.74
CA PHE A 156 5.91 -13.71 13.14
C PHE A 156 5.36 -12.50 13.88
N GLY A 157 4.60 -12.75 14.95
CA GLY A 157 4.28 -11.72 15.93
C GLY A 157 5.48 -11.44 16.83
N ILE A 158 5.87 -10.18 17.01
CA ILE A 158 7.06 -9.84 17.80
C ILE A 158 6.79 -9.65 19.29
N LEU A 159 5.53 -9.58 19.74
CA LEU A 159 5.21 -9.38 21.15
C LEU A 159 5.77 -10.51 22.03
N ALA A 160 6.51 -10.12 23.08
CA ALA A 160 7.07 -11.07 24.04
C ALA A 160 6.02 -11.60 25.03
N LYS A 161 5.02 -10.79 25.30
CA LYS A 161 3.94 -11.03 26.28
C LYS A 161 2.77 -10.11 25.97
N ALA A 162 1.63 -10.39 26.58
CA ALA A 162 0.53 -9.45 26.60
C ALA A 162 0.91 -8.22 27.46
N GLU A 163 0.86 -7.04 26.88
CA GLU A 163 1.18 -5.77 27.54
C GLU A 163 0.40 -4.61 26.92
N PRO A 164 0.21 -3.49 27.62
CA PRO A 164 -0.42 -2.30 27.07
C PRO A 164 0.30 -1.80 25.80
N LEU A 165 -0.45 -1.20 24.86
CA LEU A 165 0.08 -0.74 23.57
C LEU A 165 1.31 0.17 23.71
N GLU A 166 1.29 1.10 24.67
CA GLU A 166 2.42 2.01 24.92
C GLU A 166 3.71 1.25 25.27
N ALA A 167 3.60 0.23 26.12
CA ALA A 167 4.73 -0.61 26.48
C ALA A 167 5.20 -1.46 25.28
N ALA A 168 4.26 -2.04 24.52
CA ALA A 168 4.55 -2.80 23.33
C ALA A 168 5.31 -1.98 22.27
N LEU A 169 4.89 -0.73 22.03
CA LEU A 169 5.57 0.19 21.13
C LEU A 169 6.99 0.54 21.62
N LYS A 170 7.15 0.80 22.93
CA LYS A 170 8.45 1.08 23.54
C LYS A 170 9.41 -0.10 23.43
N ASN A 171 8.90 -1.32 23.61
CA ASN A 171 9.67 -2.57 23.56
C ASN A 171 9.84 -3.11 22.13
N GLY A 172 9.21 -2.50 21.13
CA GLY A 172 9.21 -2.93 19.74
C GLY A 172 10.59 -3.31 19.18
N PRO A 173 11.61 -2.42 19.29
CA PRO A 173 12.94 -2.72 18.77
C PRO A 173 13.57 -3.99 19.37
N VAL A 174 13.52 -4.14 20.70
CA VAL A 174 14.08 -5.32 21.40
C VAL A 174 13.32 -6.59 21.08
N ASN A 175 11.99 -6.48 20.96
CA ASN A 175 11.14 -7.60 20.58
C ASN A 175 11.40 -8.06 19.14
N LEU A 176 11.60 -7.11 18.22
CA LEU A 176 11.94 -7.40 16.83
C LEU A 176 13.31 -8.08 16.73
N GLU A 177 14.33 -7.52 17.37
CA GLU A 177 15.68 -8.10 17.42
C GLU A 177 15.64 -9.55 17.87
N ARG A 178 15.01 -9.83 19.02
CA ARG A 178 14.85 -11.20 19.53
C ARG A 178 14.15 -12.13 18.54
N THR A 179 13.08 -11.65 17.89
CA THR A 179 12.30 -12.45 16.94
C THR A 179 13.15 -12.79 15.72
N VAL A 180 13.85 -11.82 15.16
CA VAL A 180 14.73 -12.02 14.00
C VAL A 180 15.92 -12.92 14.35
N GLU A 181 16.50 -12.77 15.54
CA GLU A 181 17.55 -13.68 16.02
C GLU A 181 17.07 -15.14 16.07
N ASN A 182 15.86 -15.38 16.59
CA ASN A 182 15.29 -16.72 16.62
C ASN A 182 15.06 -17.30 15.21
N ILE A 183 14.58 -16.47 14.28
CA ILE A 183 14.45 -16.87 12.89
C ILE A 183 15.82 -17.24 12.31
N ALA A 184 16.83 -16.40 12.51
CA ALA A 184 18.18 -16.65 12.01
C ALA A 184 18.78 -17.94 12.59
N ARG A 185 18.60 -18.21 13.88
CA ARG A 185 19.02 -19.47 14.51
C ARG A 185 18.35 -20.69 13.87
N THR A 186 17.06 -20.57 13.53
CA THR A 186 16.33 -21.64 12.86
C THR A 186 16.86 -21.89 11.45
N LEU A 187 17.14 -20.82 10.69
CA LEU A 187 17.67 -20.91 9.33
C LEU A 187 19.07 -21.53 9.27
N GLN A 188 19.90 -21.33 10.30
CA GLN A 188 21.22 -21.93 10.38
C GLN A 188 21.21 -23.49 10.55
N LEU A 189 20.05 -24.04 10.95
CA LEU A 189 19.90 -25.49 11.11
C LEU A 189 19.54 -26.20 9.79
N VAL A 190 19.15 -25.44 8.78
CA VAL A 190 18.82 -25.97 7.44
C VAL A 190 20.10 -25.93 6.62
N PRO A 191 20.66 -27.09 6.18
CA PRO A 191 21.80 -27.08 5.27
C PRO A 191 21.43 -26.31 4.00
N CYS A 192 22.30 -25.39 3.58
CA CYS A 192 22.21 -24.83 2.24
C CYS A 192 22.73 -25.90 1.28
N ASP A 193 21.84 -26.45 0.44
CA ASP A 193 22.20 -27.33 -0.67
C ASP A 193 22.85 -26.53 -1.82
#